data_5abbb9780691773d36fa8197323fb480
#
_entry.id   5abbb9780691773d36fa8197323fb480
#
_cell.length_a   1.000
_cell.length_b   1.000
_cell.length_c   1.000
_cell.angle_alpha   90.00
_cell.angle_beta   90.00
_cell.angle_gamma   90.00
#
_symmetry.space_group_name_H-M   'P 1'
#
loop_
_entity.id
_entity.type
_entity.pdbx_description
1 polymer ?
#
loop_
_entity_poly.entity_id
_entity_poly.type
_entity_poly.pdbx_seq_one_letter_code
_entity_poly.pdbx_strand_id
1 'polypeptide(L)'
;MDKTVFRAVELEEISIDDKINEIIDYLNREGEVTFNLLFADSYSKYVLIITFLALLELVKMKKVSILQHKLFGSIRIVRRG
;
A
#
# COMPACT_ATOMS: atom_id res chain seq x y z
N MET A 1 -20.90 -15.38 13.00
CA MET A 1 -20.25 -14.42 12.16
C MET A 1 -21.23 -13.65 11.31
N ASP A 2 -20.99 -12.40 11.19
CA ASP A 2 -21.85 -11.53 10.42
C ASP A 2 -21.63 -11.74 8.92
N LYS A 3 -22.69 -12.05 8.21
CA LYS A 3 -22.64 -12.26 6.77
C LYS A 3 -22.23 -10.99 6.05
N THR A 4 -22.57 -9.83 6.60
CA THR A 4 -22.23 -8.55 6.00
C THR A 4 -20.72 -8.34 5.92
N VAL A 5 -20.01 -8.67 7.00
CA VAL A 5 -18.56 -8.54 7.04
C VAL A 5 -17.91 -9.48 6.03
N PHE A 6 -18.36 -10.72 6.00
CA PHE A 6 -17.83 -11.71 5.09
C PHE A 6 -18.07 -11.29 3.64
N ARG A 7 -19.23 -10.77 3.37
CA ARG A 7 -19.61 -10.32 2.05
C ARG A 7 -18.78 -9.12 1.59
N ALA A 8 -18.47 -8.21 2.52
CA ALA A 8 -17.64 -7.06 2.20
C ALA A 8 -16.26 -7.49 1.73
N VAL A 9 -15.69 -8.50 2.37
CA VAL A 9 -14.39 -9.03 1.96
C VAL A 9 -14.47 -9.60 0.54
N GLU A 10 -15.53 -10.32 0.23
CA GLU A 10 -15.72 -10.86 -1.11
C GLU A 10 -15.83 -9.78 -2.16
N LEU A 11 -16.57 -8.71 -1.85
CA LEU A 11 -16.79 -7.63 -2.81
C LEU A 11 -15.53 -6.82 -3.10
N GLU A 12 -14.64 -6.72 -2.13
CA GLU A 12 -13.42 -5.96 -2.32
C GLU A 12 -12.40 -6.69 -3.18
N GLU A 13 -12.31 -7.99 -3.02
CA GLU A 13 -11.48 -8.87 -3.86
C GLU A 13 -10.12 -8.34 -4.30
N ILE A 14 -9.49 -7.53 -3.46
CA ILE A 14 -8.17 -7.01 -3.76
C ILE A 14 -7.14 -7.94 -3.13
N SER A 15 -6.26 -8.49 -3.94
CA SER A 15 -5.21 -9.35 -3.43
C SER A 15 -3.95 -8.52 -3.14
N ILE A 16 -3.03 -9.12 -2.38
CA ILE A 16 -1.74 -8.49 -2.12
C ILE A 16 -1.00 -8.27 -3.42
N ASP A 17 -1.04 -9.23 -4.34
CA ASP A 17 -0.37 -9.11 -5.64
C ASP A 17 -0.93 -7.95 -6.45
N ASP A 18 -2.25 -7.80 -6.47
CA ASP A 18 -2.88 -6.69 -7.17
C ASP A 18 -2.42 -5.36 -6.61
N LYS A 19 -2.36 -5.26 -5.29
CA LYS A 19 -1.93 -4.02 -4.64
C LYS A 19 -0.45 -3.76 -4.88
N ILE A 20 0.38 -4.79 -4.89
CA ILE A 20 1.81 -4.66 -5.22
C ILE A 20 1.96 -4.06 -6.61
N ASN A 21 1.25 -4.59 -7.59
CA ASN A 21 1.33 -4.10 -8.96
C ASN A 21 0.84 -2.65 -9.06
N GLU A 22 -0.22 -2.32 -8.34
CA GLU A 22 -0.76 -0.97 -8.31
C GLU A 22 0.27 0.02 -7.77
N ILE A 23 0.95 -0.34 -6.68
CA ILE A 23 1.97 0.52 -6.08
C ILE A 23 3.16 0.68 -7.02
N ILE A 24 3.61 -0.42 -7.63
CA ILE A 24 4.72 -0.37 -8.59
C ILE A 24 4.39 0.54 -9.76
N ASP A 25 3.18 0.39 -10.32
CA ASP A 25 2.76 1.21 -11.45
C ASP A 25 2.75 2.69 -11.07
N TYR A 26 2.25 3.00 -9.88
CA TYR A 26 2.24 4.37 -9.40
C TYR A 26 3.67 4.92 -9.27
N LEU A 27 4.56 4.15 -8.67
CA LEU A 27 5.94 4.58 -8.48
C LEU A 27 6.69 4.71 -9.79
N ASN A 28 6.35 3.89 -10.79
CA ASN A 28 6.96 4.01 -12.11
C ASN A 28 6.54 5.31 -12.80
N ARG A 29 5.33 5.79 -12.54
CA ARG A 29 4.86 7.05 -13.12
C ARG A 29 5.32 8.27 -12.34
N GLU A 30 5.24 8.21 -11.02
CA GLU A 30 5.44 9.37 -10.16
C GLU A 30 6.81 9.41 -9.48
N GLY A 31 7.48 8.28 -9.37
CA GLY A 31 8.78 8.20 -8.72
C GLY A 31 8.74 8.00 -7.22
N GLU A 32 7.74 8.56 -6.57
CA GLU A 32 7.59 8.44 -5.12
C GLU A 32 6.12 8.63 -4.73
N VAL A 33 5.80 8.20 -3.52
CA VAL A 33 4.47 8.41 -2.96
C VAL A 33 4.64 8.62 -1.45
N THR A 34 3.84 9.53 -0.89
CA THR A 34 3.85 9.69 0.56
C THR A 34 3.03 8.59 1.19
N PHE A 35 3.38 8.24 2.42
CA PHE A 35 2.65 7.24 3.18
C PHE A 35 1.16 7.62 3.29
N ASN A 36 0.90 8.89 3.58
CA ASN A 36 -0.47 9.36 3.69
C ASN A 36 -1.26 9.19 2.39
N LEU A 37 -0.64 9.51 1.26
CA LEU A 37 -1.30 9.37 -0.02
C LEU A 37 -1.54 7.90 -0.37
N LEU A 38 -0.57 7.05 -0.07
CA LEU A 38 -0.70 5.62 -0.34
C LEU A 38 -1.90 5.00 0.37
N PHE A 39 -2.17 5.45 1.59
CA PHE A 39 -3.28 4.91 2.39
C PHE A 39 -4.56 5.74 2.32
N ALA A 40 -4.55 6.81 1.53
CA ALA A 40 -5.68 7.74 1.46
C ALA A 40 -6.97 7.10 0.93
N ASP A 41 -6.86 6.18 -0.02
CA ASP A 41 -8.02 5.50 -0.57
C ASP A 41 -8.31 4.17 0.07
N SER A 42 -7.79 3.97 1.29
CA SER A 42 -8.13 2.77 2.06
C SER A 42 -9.50 2.98 2.70
N TYR A 43 -10.54 2.65 1.96
CA TYR A 43 -11.92 2.87 2.39
C TYR A 43 -12.42 1.82 3.37
N SER A 44 -11.64 0.79 3.62
CA SER A 44 -12.00 -0.25 4.59
C SER A 44 -10.74 -0.76 5.27
N LYS A 45 -10.94 -1.44 6.40
CA LYS A 45 -9.86 -2.09 7.12
C LYS A 45 -9.15 -3.12 6.26
N TYR A 46 -9.92 -3.83 5.45
CA TYR A 46 -9.37 -4.85 4.57
C TYR A 46 -8.37 -4.25 3.58
N VAL A 47 -8.77 -3.18 2.90
CA VAL A 47 -7.89 -2.51 1.94
C VAL A 47 -6.67 -1.94 2.63
N LEU A 48 -6.85 -1.37 3.84
CA LEU A 48 -5.73 -0.85 4.61
C LEU A 48 -4.70 -1.94 4.91
N ILE A 49 -5.17 -3.09 5.37
CA ILE A 49 -4.29 -4.20 5.71
C ILE A 49 -3.57 -4.73 4.48
N ILE A 50 -4.29 -4.90 3.38
CA ILE A 50 -3.71 -5.40 2.14
C ILE A 50 -2.65 -4.42 1.60
N THR A 51 -2.92 -3.12 1.68
CA THR A 51 -1.96 -2.10 1.26
C THR A 51 -0.69 -2.16 2.10
N PHE A 52 -0.87 -2.31 3.41
CA PHE A 52 0.26 -2.41 4.33
C PHE A 52 1.10 -3.65 4.06
N LEU A 53 0.44 -4.79 3.87
CA LEU A 53 1.14 -6.04 3.57
C LEU A 53 1.86 -5.98 2.23
N ALA A 54 1.24 -5.35 1.24
CA ALA A 54 1.88 -5.15 -0.06
C ALA A 54 3.13 -4.30 0.06
N LEU A 55 3.05 -3.24 0.85
CA LEU A 55 4.21 -2.36 1.07
C LEU A 55 5.34 -3.13 1.76
N LEU A 56 5.02 -3.92 2.78
CA LEU A 56 6.03 -4.73 3.47
C LEU A 56 6.69 -5.71 2.51
N GLU A 57 5.91 -6.32 1.65
CA GLU A 57 6.46 -7.25 0.66
C GLU A 57 7.40 -6.56 -0.31
N LEU A 58 7.05 -5.36 -0.75
CA LEU A 58 7.90 -4.57 -1.65
C LEU A 58 9.20 -4.17 -0.98
N VAL A 59 9.16 -3.84 0.30
CA VAL A 59 10.38 -3.52 1.06
C VAL A 59 11.25 -4.77 1.18
N LYS A 60 10.63 -5.90 1.47
CA LYS A 60 11.33 -7.18 1.58
C LYS A 60 12.00 -7.57 0.27
N MET A 61 11.33 -7.33 -0.84
CA MET A 61 11.87 -7.62 -2.17
C MET A 61 12.87 -6.57 -2.66
N LYS A 62 13.10 -5.53 -1.85
CA LYS A 62 14.01 -4.43 -2.18
C LYS A 62 13.60 -3.67 -3.43
N LYS A 63 12.30 -3.60 -3.67
CA LYS A 63 11.76 -2.84 -4.80
C LYS A 63 11.48 -1.38 -4.44
N VAL A 64 11.33 -1.09 -3.16
CA VAL A 64 11.09 0.25 -2.68
C VAL A 64 11.92 0.53 -1.44
N SER A 65 12.12 1.81 -1.16
CA SER A 65 12.76 2.26 0.07
C SER A 65 11.81 3.21 0.79
N ILE A 66 11.87 3.18 2.11
CA ILE A 66 11.05 4.07 2.94
C ILE A 66 11.98 5.13 3.50
N LEU A 67 11.62 6.40 3.27
CA LEU A 67 12.44 7.53 3.68
C LEU A 67 11.68 8.44 4.62
N GLN A 68 12.36 8.89 5.67
CA GLN A 68 11.82 9.91 6.57
C GLN A 68 12.97 10.83 6.97
N HIS A 69 12.93 12.05 6.47
CA HIS A 69 14.03 13.00 6.67
C HIS A 69 14.01 13.69 8.02
N LYS A 70 12.83 13.86 8.60
CA LYS A 70 12.65 14.54 9.88
C LYS A 70 11.81 13.70 10.80
N LEU A 71 12.00 13.89 12.11
CA LEU A 71 11.29 13.13 13.12
C LEU A 71 9.77 13.17 12.92
N PHE A 72 9.23 14.31 12.56
CA PHE A 72 7.80 14.47 12.31
C PHE A 72 7.48 14.76 10.85
N GLY A 73 8.43 14.47 9.97
CA GLY A 73 8.23 14.68 8.55
C GLY A 73 7.40 13.55 7.91
N SER A 74 6.96 13.81 6.69
CA SER A 74 6.20 12.81 5.94
C SER A 74 7.10 11.63 5.61
N ILE A 75 6.53 10.44 5.76
CA ILE A 75 7.19 9.22 5.33
C ILE A 75 6.96 9.08 3.83
N ARG A 76 8.01 8.86 3.09
CA ARG A 76 7.94 8.70 1.64
C ARG A 76 8.40 7.32 1.23
N ILE A 77 7.71 6.78 0.25
CA ILE A 77 8.05 5.51 -0.36
C ILE A 77 8.59 5.83 -1.75
N VAL A 78 9.81 5.40 -2.03
CA VAL A 78 10.44 5.68 -3.32
C VAL A 78 10.80 4.37 -4.00
N ARG A 79 10.79 4.41 -5.32
CA ARG A 79 11.20 3.27 -6.11
C ARG A 79 12.69 3.03 -5.91
N ARG A 80 13.07 1.77 -5.77
CA ARG A 80 14.45 1.37 -5.60
C ARG A 80 14.90 0.53 -6.77
N GLY A 81 15.93 0.96 -7.42
CA GLY A 81 16.58 0.20 -8.44
C GLY A 81 15.96 0.15 -9.74
#